data_420b7b2993516eefaa977765a2eca158
#
_entry.id   420b7b2993516eefaa977765a2eca158
#
_cell.length_a   1.000
_cell.length_b   1.000
_cell.length_c   1.000
_cell.angle_alpha   90.00
_cell.angle_beta   90.00
_cell.angle_gamma   90.00
#
_symmetry.space_group_name_H-M   'P 1'
#
loop_
_entity.id
_entity.type
_entity.pdbx_description
1 polymer ?
#
loop_
_entity_poly.entity_id
_entity_poly.type
_entity_poly.pdbx_seq_one_letter_code
_entity_poly.pdbx_strand_id
1 'polypeptide(L)'
;FGTAATMGVVCATIASTLGIRPWMAGGAILSGIYFGDRCSPVSTSALLVSELTGTSVYRNIRNMIRSGAVPFIVTALIYFCVSRNLHGTAEVPDLVKIFGNEFQIGWITLLPAVVILVLSVMQAGVKISMIASILTAIPICIWFQGIPVKNLSMLILTGFHSADSAVASMLDGGGISSMVKVGAIVCISSSYSGIFQETGILDGIQKMVIALADKTKPYLAVFVTAVLTGVVACNQTLSIILTDQLCSRTEADKEKFANYLEDSAVVIAPLIPWSIAGAVPLAAVGAPESSVLFALFLYLLPLWDLLIKK
;
A
#
# COMPACT_ATOMS: atom_id res chain seq x y z
N PHE A 1 2.79 4.21 3.21
CA PHE A 1 2.73 4.46 4.67
C PHE A 1 2.06 5.80 4.98
N GLY A 2 2.38 6.91 4.28
CA GLY A 2 1.78 8.22 4.55
C GLY A 2 0.25 8.23 4.52
N THR A 3 -0.36 7.68 3.47
CA THR A 3 -1.82 7.55 3.34
C THR A 3 -2.43 6.69 4.46
N ALA A 4 -1.70 5.65 4.89
CA ALA A 4 -2.14 4.81 6.01
C ALA A 4 -2.14 5.59 7.33
N ALA A 5 -1.11 6.42 7.57
CA ALA A 5 -1.02 7.23 8.76
C ALA A 5 -2.07 8.36 8.82
N THR A 6 -2.51 8.88 7.69
CA THR A 6 -3.53 9.94 7.64
C THR A 6 -4.95 9.37 7.55
N MET A 7 -5.31 8.82 6.40
CA MET A 7 -6.67 8.30 6.17
C MET A 7 -7.00 7.08 7.02
N GLY A 8 -6.00 6.24 7.31
CA GLY A 8 -6.18 5.08 8.20
C GLY A 8 -6.56 5.49 9.60
N VAL A 9 -5.91 6.53 10.16
CA VAL A 9 -6.25 7.06 11.50
C VAL A 9 -7.64 7.66 11.52
N VAL A 10 -8.03 8.44 10.51
CA VAL A 10 -9.41 8.96 10.37
C VAL A 10 -10.41 7.83 10.36
N CYS A 11 -10.19 6.79 9.54
CA CYS A 11 -11.08 5.63 9.50
C CYS A 11 -11.12 4.88 10.84
N ALA A 12 -9.98 4.72 11.54
CA ALA A 12 -9.92 4.07 12.84
C ALA A 12 -10.68 4.87 13.91
N THR A 13 -10.58 6.20 13.89
CA THR A 13 -11.33 7.09 14.79
C THR A 13 -12.83 6.96 14.55
N ILE A 14 -13.28 7.01 13.28
CA ILE A 14 -14.69 6.80 12.95
C ILE A 14 -15.16 5.41 13.40
N ALA A 15 -14.36 4.38 13.17
CA ALA A 15 -14.68 3.02 13.57
C ALA A 15 -14.82 2.89 15.11
N SER A 16 -13.92 3.53 15.86
CA SER A 16 -13.96 3.51 17.34
C SER A 16 -15.20 4.21 17.87
N THR A 17 -15.61 5.33 17.29
CA THR A 17 -16.84 6.05 17.68
C THR A 17 -18.09 5.25 17.34
N LEU A 18 -18.08 4.46 16.29
CA LEU A 18 -19.16 3.55 15.94
C LEU A 18 -19.16 2.23 16.76
N GLY A 19 -18.25 2.10 17.73
CA GLY A 19 -18.14 0.90 18.56
C GLY A 19 -17.58 -0.32 17.86
N ILE A 20 -16.94 -0.13 16.70
CA ILE A 20 -16.27 -1.22 15.96
C ILE A 20 -15.00 -1.62 16.68
N ARG A 21 -14.80 -2.91 16.88
CA ARG A 21 -13.61 -3.43 17.57
C ARG A 21 -12.33 -3.07 16.78
N PRO A 22 -11.27 -2.60 17.45
CA PRO A 22 -10.04 -2.14 16.78
C PRO A 22 -9.42 -3.14 15.82
N TRP A 23 -9.45 -4.45 16.12
CA TRP A 23 -8.91 -5.48 15.25
C TRP A 23 -9.72 -5.65 13.94
N MET A 24 -11.03 -5.43 13.97
CA MET A 24 -11.88 -5.47 12.78
C MET A 24 -11.62 -4.24 11.90
N ALA A 25 -11.60 -3.06 12.51
CA ALA A 25 -11.29 -1.81 11.82
C ALA A 25 -9.89 -1.87 11.20
N GLY A 26 -8.87 -2.30 11.96
CA GLY A 26 -7.50 -2.45 11.48
C GLY A 26 -7.38 -3.39 10.28
N GLY A 27 -8.08 -4.53 10.31
CA GLY A 27 -8.09 -5.48 9.18
C GLY A 27 -8.75 -4.93 7.92
N ALA A 28 -9.86 -4.22 8.07
CA ALA A 28 -10.53 -3.57 6.95
C ALA A 28 -9.69 -2.42 6.37
N ILE A 29 -9.06 -1.61 7.22
CA ILE A 29 -8.14 -0.54 6.81
C ILE A 29 -6.94 -1.14 6.08
N LEU A 30 -6.33 -2.20 6.60
CA LEU A 30 -5.20 -2.87 5.96
C LEU A 30 -5.58 -3.41 4.57
N SER A 31 -6.76 -4.02 4.44
CA SER A 31 -7.29 -4.45 3.13
C SER A 31 -7.42 -3.30 2.14
N GLY A 32 -7.94 -2.15 2.58
CA GLY A 32 -8.10 -0.96 1.75
C GLY A 32 -6.75 -0.34 1.35
N ILE A 33 -5.78 -0.28 2.26
CA ILE A 33 -4.42 0.21 1.99
C ILE A 33 -3.78 -0.59 0.86
N TYR A 34 -3.81 -1.92 0.95
CA TYR A 34 -3.14 -2.78 -0.03
C TYR A 34 -3.91 -2.95 -1.34
N PHE A 35 -5.23 -2.80 -1.33
CA PHE A 35 -5.96 -2.62 -2.57
C PHE A 35 -5.52 -1.33 -3.30
N GLY A 36 -5.41 -0.22 -2.56
CA GLY A 36 -4.94 1.06 -3.10
C GLY A 36 -3.48 1.02 -3.53
N ASP A 37 -2.61 0.38 -2.74
CA ASP A 37 -1.18 0.26 -3.05
C ASP A 37 -0.96 -0.45 -4.39
N ARG A 38 -1.60 -1.59 -4.63
CA ARG A 38 -1.43 -2.31 -5.89
C ARG A 38 -2.13 -1.64 -7.09
N CYS A 39 -3.22 -0.91 -6.90
CA CYS A 39 -3.99 -0.32 -8.01
C CYS A 39 -3.65 1.15 -8.29
N SER A 40 -2.65 1.72 -7.64
CA SER A 40 -2.27 3.12 -7.79
C SER A 40 -1.03 3.29 -8.69
N PRO A 41 -1.06 4.20 -9.66
CA PRO A 41 0.10 4.49 -10.50
C PRO A 41 1.24 5.20 -9.77
N VAL A 42 0.98 5.70 -8.56
CA VAL A 42 1.99 6.37 -7.72
C VAL A 42 2.50 5.46 -6.60
N SER A 43 2.07 4.21 -6.58
CA SER A 43 2.52 3.22 -5.61
C SER A 43 3.95 2.77 -5.86
N THR A 44 4.70 2.63 -4.78
CA THR A 44 6.08 2.12 -4.85
C THR A 44 6.14 0.65 -5.22
N SER A 45 5.18 -0.18 -4.79
CA SER A 45 5.11 -1.60 -5.15
C SER A 45 4.80 -1.80 -6.62
N ALA A 46 3.77 -1.12 -7.15
CA ALA A 46 3.40 -1.18 -8.56
C ALA A 46 4.52 -0.68 -9.49
N LEU A 47 5.24 0.39 -9.07
CA LEU A 47 6.41 0.86 -9.79
C LEU A 47 7.54 -0.16 -9.77
N LEU A 48 7.86 -0.72 -8.61
CA LEU A 48 8.90 -1.73 -8.46
C LEU A 48 8.63 -2.95 -9.33
N VAL A 49 7.42 -3.50 -9.28
CA VAL A 49 7.04 -4.66 -10.11
C VAL A 49 7.16 -4.33 -11.59
N SER A 50 6.73 -3.13 -12.02
CA SER A 50 6.85 -2.75 -13.42
C SER A 50 8.30 -2.61 -13.89
N GLU A 51 9.19 -2.08 -13.05
CA GLU A 51 10.62 -1.97 -13.34
C GLU A 51 11.30 -3.34 -13.40
N LEU A 52 11.03 -4.23 -12.43
CA LEU A 52 11.60 -5.58 -12.40
C LEU A 52 11.17 -6.41 -13.63
N THR A 53 9.90 -6.35 -13.98
CA THR A 53 9.36 -7.14 -15.10
C THR A 53 9.53 -6.47 -16.47
N GLY A 54 9.90 -5.19 -16.50
CA GLY A 54 10.01 -4.39 -17.73
C GLY A 54 8.65 -4.16 -18.40
N THR A 55 7.57 -3.98 -17.60
CA THR A 55 6.20 -3.79 -18.06
C THR A 55 5.70 -2.37 -17.82
N SER A 56 4.55 -2.01 -18.40
CA SER A 56 3.92 -0.71 -18.19
C SER A 56 3.05 -0.72 -16.92
N VAL A 57 3.32 0.19 -15.98
CA VAL A 57 2.52 0.38 -14.76
C VAL A 57 1.02 0.48 -15.07
N TYR A 58 0.64 1.29 -16.05
CA TYR A 58 -0.77 1.50 -16.40
C TYR A 58 -1.45 0.24 -16.95
N ARG A 59 -0.69 -0.60 -17.66
CA ARG A 59 -1.18 -1.89 -18.18
C ARG A 59 -1.34 -2.89 -17.04
N ASN A 60 -0.36 -2.92 -16.15
CA ASN A 60 -0.43 -3.73 -14.92
C ASN A 60 -1.64 -3.35 -14.06
N ILE A 61 -1.86 -2.05 -13.80
CA ILE A 61 -3.03 -1.57 -13.04
C ILE A 61 -4.35 -2.04 -13.67
N ARG A 62 -4.48 -1.97 -14.99
CA ARG A 62 -5.69 -2.47 -15.67
C ARG A 62 -5.90 -3.97 -15.43
N ASN A 63 -4.84 -4.76 -15.46
CA ASN A 63 -4.89 -6.19 -15.18
C ASN A 63 -5.20 -6.46 -13.71
N MET A 64 -4.58 -5.72 -12.78
CA MET A 64 -4.82 -5.80 -11.34
C MET A 64 -6.25 -5.45 -10.93
N ILE A 65 -6.85 -4.44 -11.57
CA ILE A 65 -8.26 -4.11 -11.34
C ILE A 65 -9.15 -5.27 -11.78
N ARG A 66 -8.84 -5.90 -12.92
CA ARG A 66 -9.63 -7.05 -13.41
C ARG A 66 -9.51 -8.27 -12.50
N SER A 67 -8.29 -8.64 -12.06
CA SER A 67 -8.07 -9.77 -11.16
C SER A 67 -8.64 -9.50 -9.76
N GLY A 68 -8.51 -8.26 -9.27
CA GLY A 68 -8.94 -7.85 -7.93
C GLY A 68 -10.43 -7.50 -7.80
N ALA A 69 -11.18 -7.31 -8.89
CA ALA A 69 -12.57 -6.85 -8.83
C ALA A 69 -13.48 -7.78 -8.02
N VAL A 70 -13.44 -9.08 -8.29
CA VAL A 70 -14.27 -10.07 -7.59
C VAL A 70 -13.87 -10.19 -6.11
N PRO A 71 -12.59 -10.41 -5.76
CA PRO A 71 -12.14 -10.39 -4.36
C PRO A 71 -12.51 -9.11 -3.63
N PHE A 72 -12.41 -7.95 -4.27
CA PHE A 72 -12.78 -6.67 -3.68
C PHE A 72 -14.28 -6.60 -3.37
N ILE A 73 -15.15 -6.97 -4.32
CA ILE A 73 -16.61 -6.96 -4.12
C ILE A 73 -16.99 -7.93 -3.00
N VAL A 74 -16.43 -9.15 -3.00
CA VAL A 74 -16.70 -10.14 -1.96
C VAL A 74 -16.25 -9.62 -0.58
N THR A 75 -15.06 -9.03 -0.49
CA THR A 75 -14.55 -8.41 0.73
C THR A 75 -15.48 -7.31 1.22
N ALA A 76 -15.90 -6.40 0.34
CA ALA A 76 -16.79 -5.31 0.67
C ALA A 76 -18.16 -5.82 1.17
N LEU A 77 -18.71 -6.86 0.54
CA LEU A 77 -19.96 -7.49 0.98
C LEU A 77 -19.82 -8.14 2.36
N ILE A 78 -18.71 -8.83 2.64
CA ILE A 78 -18.47 -9.43 3.96
C ILE A 78 -18.39 -8.32 5.01
N TYR A 79 -17.61 -7.25 4.78
CA TYR A 79 -17.51 -6.13 5.71
C TYR A 79 -18.87 -5.44 5.91
N PHE A 80 -19.65 -5.27 4.84
CA PHE A 80 -21.01 -4.72 4.93
C PHE A 80 -21.94 -5.60 5.78
N CYS A 81 -21.94 -6.92 5.57
CA CYS A 81 -22.76 -7.85 6.35
C CYS A 81 -22.35 -7.86 7.83
N VAL A 82 -21.03 -7.82 8.11
CA VAL A 82 -20.53 -7.77 9.49
C VAL A 82 -20.91 -6.46 10.16
N SER A 83 -20.82 -5.33 9.44
CA SER A 83 -21.13 -4.01 9.99
C SER A 83 -22.62 -3.83 10.33
N ARG A 84 -23.53 -4.47 9.60
CA ARG A 84 -24.97 -4.42 9.90
C ARG A 84 -25.36 -4.97 11.27
N ASN A 85 -24.54 -5.87 11.82
CA ASN A 85 -24.78 -6.48 13.13
C ASN A 85 -24.10 -5.70 14.28
N LEU A 86 -23.39 -4.62 13.94
CA LEU A 86 -22.74 -3.76 14.91
C LEU A 86 -23.62 -2.53 15.15
N HIS A 87 -24.26 -2.49 16.32
CA HIS A 87 -25.06 -1.34 16.73
C HIS A 87 -24.19 -0.40 17.59
N GLY A 88 -23.56 0.56 16.94
CA GLY A 88 -22.89 1.68 17.61
C GLY A 88 -23.93 2.76 17.98
N THR A 89 -23.88 3.25 19.19
CA THR A 89 -24.75 4.34 19.69
C THR A 89 -24.04 5.69 19.75
N ALA A 90 -22.79 5.76 19.31
CA ALA A 90 -21.99 6.97 19.38
C ALA A 90 -22.25 7.91 18.19
N GLU A 91 -22.31 9.20 18.46
CA GLU A 91 -22.33 10.22 17.41
C GLU A 91 -20.99 10.24 16.67
N VAL A 92 -21.03 10.26 15.36
CA VAL A 92 -19.82 10.38 14.51
C VAL A 92 -19.20 11.75 14.80
N PRO A 93 -17.89 11.84 15.10
CA PRO A 93 -17.23 13.12 15.29
C PRO A 93 -17.41 14.02 14.06
N ASP A 94 -17.75 15.27 14.29
CA ASP A 94 -17.83 16.27 13.23
C ASP A 94 -16.41 16.61 12.75
N LEU A 95 -15.88 15.80 11.85
CA LEU A 95 -14.55 15.95 11.27
C LEU A 95 -14.41 17.31 10.55
N VAL A 96 -15.50 17.82 9.96
CA VAL A 96 -15.49 19.12 9.29
C VAL A 96 -15.21 20.23 10.31
N LYS A 97 -15.77 20.11 11.51
CA LYS A 97 -15.55 21.06 12.59
C LYS A 97 -14.14 20.93 13.17
N ILE A 98 -13.66 19.70 13.38
CA ILE A 98 -12.30 19.46 13.92
C ILE A 98 -11.24 20.00 12.95
N PHE A 99 -11.31 19.64 11.68
CA PHE A 99 -10.32 20.11 10.70
C PHE A 99 -10.55 21.55 10.25
N GLY A 100 -11.78 22.06 10.27
CA GLY A 100 -12.11 23.43 9.90
C GLY A 100 -11.55 24.48 10.82
N ASN A 101 -11.14 24.12 12.07
CA ASN A 101 -10.45 25.02 12.99
C ASN A 101 -8.99 25.27 12.61
N GLU A 102 -8.31 24.29 12.02
CA GLU A 102 -6.89 24.39 11.64
C GLU A 102 -6.67 24.62 10.15
N PHE A 103 -7.57 24.11 9.32
CA PHE A 103 -7.42 24.17 7.87
C PHE A 103 -8.57 24.93 7.21
N GLN A 104 -8.24 25.73 6.21
CA GLN A 104 -9.25 26.29 5.32
C GLN A 104 -9.69 25.21 4.32
N ILE A 105 -10.87 24.62 4.57
CA ILE A 105 -11.43 23.57 3.71
C ILE A 105 -12.15 24.22 2.53
N GLY A 106 -11.71 23.94 1.30
CA GLY A 106 -12.33 24.45 0.09
C GLY A 106 -12.02 23.60 -1.14
N TRP A 107 -12.77 23.76 -2.21
CA TRP A 107 -12.58 22.98 -3.44
C TRP A 107 -11.18 23.13 -4.05
N ILE A 108 -10.51 24.26 -3.80
CA ILE A 108 -9.16 24.52 -4.30
C ILE A 108 -8.12 23.57 -3.70
N THR A 109 -8.35 23.08 -2.48
CA THR A 109 -7.46 22.12 -1.81
C THR A 109 -7.48 20.72 -2.46
N LEU A 110 -8.49 20.43 -3.29
CA LEU A 110 -8.56 19.19 -4.07
C LEU A 110 -7.72 19.24 -5.35
N LEU A 111 -7.27 20.44 -5.77
CA LEU A 111 -6.58 20.61 -7.05
C LEU A 111 -5.34 19.71 -7.21
N PRO A 112 -4.45 19.55 -6.22
CA PRO A 112 -3.31 18.65 -6.35
C PRO A 112 -3.71 17.19 -6.58
N ALA A 113 -4.79 16.73 -5.93
CA ALA A 113 -5.34 15.39 -6.13
C ALA A 113 -5.96 15.23 -7.53
N VAL A 114 -6.68 16.24 -8.01
CA VAL A 114 -7.24 16.25 -9.36
C VAL A 114 -6.12 16.22 -10.40
N VAL A 115 -5.06 17.01 -10.23
CA VAL A 115 -3.89 17.03 -11.12
C VAL A 115 -3.25 15.65 -11.24
N ILE A 116 -3.01 14.97 -10.12
CA ILE A 116 -2.41 13.62 -10.14
C ILE A 116 -3.33 12.62 -10.86
N LEU A 117 -4.64 12.68 -10.63
CA LEU A 117 -5.62 11.82 -11.28
C LEU A 117 -5.70 12.06 -12.79
N VAL A 118 -5.79 13.33 -13.20
CA VAL A 118 -5.85 13.69 -14.63
C VAL A 118 -4.58 13.25 -15.37
N LEU A 119 -3.40 13.55 -14.83
CA LEU A 119 -2.13 13.15 -15.43
C LEU A 119 -1.95 11.63 -15.45
N SER A 120 -2.46 10.92 -14.44
CA SER A 120 -2.47 9.45 -14.42
C SER A 120 -3.37 8.88 -15.53
N VAL A 121 -4.56 9.44 -15.71
CA VAL A 121 -5.47 9.05 -16.82
C VAL A 121 -4.85 9.35 -18.18
N MET A 122 -4.13 10.49 -18.32
CA MET A 122 -3.38 10.84 -19.52
C MET A 122 -2.12 9.99 -19.72
N GLN A 123 -1.82 9.07 -18.79
CA GLN A 123 -0.63 8.22 -18.81
C GLN A 123 0.70 9.02 -18.83
N ALA A 124 0.69 10.22 -18.27
CA ALA A 124 1.91 10.97 -18.03
C ALA A 124 2.80 10.19 -17.05
N GLY A 125 4.11 10.29 -17.24
CA GLY A 125 5.04 9.55 -16.37
C GLY A 125 4.77 9.83 -14.88
N VAL A 126 4.82 8.80 -14.04
CA VAL A 126 4.48 8.90 -12.60
C VAL A 126 5.27 10.01 -11.90
N LYS A 127 6.57 10.13 -12.19
CA LYS A 127 7.43 11.20 -11.64
C LYS A 127 6.89 12.60 -12.00
N ILE A 128 6.45 12.79 -13.26
CA ILE A 128 5.89 14.05 -13.75
C ILE A 128 4.58 14.36 -13.02
N SER A 129 3.69 13.37 -12.86
CA SER A 129 2.42 13.52 -12.16
C SER A 129 2.61 13.91 -10.69
N MET A 130 3.58 13.30 -10.01
CA MET A 130 3.90 13.62 -8.62
C MET A 130 4.49 15.04 -8.49
N ILE A 131 5.45 15.40 -9.34
CA ILE A 131 6.05 16.75 -9.33
C ILE A 131 4.99 17.82 -9.62
N ALA A 132 4.14 17.60 -10.62
CA ALA A 132 3.07 18.53 -10.96
C ALA A 132 2.08 18.72 -9.78
N SER A 133 1.71 17.64 -9.10
CA SER A 133 0.86 17.71 -7.91
C SER A 133 1.52 18.51 -6.78
N ILE A 134 2.81 18.28 -6.50
CA ILE A 134 3.56 19.02 -5.49
C ILE A 134 3.63 20.53 -5.86
N LEU A 135 3.94 20.83 -7.12
CA LEU A 135 4.01 22.22 -7.61
C LEU A 135 2.65 22.94 -7.53
N THR A 136 1.54 22.23 -7.65
CA THR A 136 0.20 22.82 -7.44
C THR A 136 -0.17 22.94 -5.96
N ALA A 137 0.34 22.08 -5.10
CA ALA A 137 0.09 22.14 -3.66
C ALA A 137 0.82 23.33 -2.99
N ILE A 138 2.05 23.63 -3.41
CA ILE A 138 2.86 24.71 -2.82
C ILE A 138 2.14 26.07 -2.81
N PRO A 139 1.63 26.61 -3.94
CA PRO A 139 0.91 27.89 -3.93
C PRO A 139 -0.39 27.84 -3.10
N ILE A 140 -1.07 26.68 -3.06
CA ILE A 140 -2.27 26.51 -2.23
C ILE A 140 -1.91 26.63 -0.74
N CYS A 141 -0.82 26.02 -0.31
CA CYS A 141 -0.35 26.13 1.07
C CYS A 141 0.01 27.58 1.43
N ILE A 142 0.63 28.34 0.51
CA ILE A 142 1.08 29.70 0.79
C ILE A 142 -0.09 30.70 0.74
N TRP A 143 -0.89 30.65 -0.32
CA TRP A 143 -1.92 31.70 -0.56
C TRP A 143 -3.27 31.34 0.05
N PHE A 144 -3.67 30.09 0.04
CA PHE A 144 -4.98 29.69 0.55
C PHE A 144 -4.92 29.30 2.03
N GLN A 145 -3.90 28.57 2.46
CA GLN A 145 -3.71 28.20 3.87
C GLN A 145 -2.94 29.26 4.66
N GLY A 146 -2.33 30.26 4.00
CA GLY A 146 -1.58 31.32 4.66
C GLY A 146 -0.27 30.86 5.33
N ILE A 147 0.29 29.75 4.92
CA ILE A 147 1.51 29.21 5.52
C ILE A 147 2.73 29.98 5.01
N PRO A 148 3.54 30.62 5.89
CA PRO A 148 4.78 31.28 5.48
C PRO A 148 5.74 30.33 4.78
N VAL A 149 6.46 30.81 3.76
CA VAL A 149 7.41 29.99 2.99
C VAL A 149 8.45 29.29 3.88
N LYS A 150 8.91 29.96 4.95
CA LYS A 150 9.83 29.38 5.94
C LYS A 150 9.21 28.16 6.66
N ASN A 151 7.94 28.27 7.05
CA ASN A 151 7.24 27.18 7.74
C ASN A 151 6.92 26.05 6.75
N LEU A 152 6.63 26.37 5.50
CA LEU A 152 6.41 25.39 4.45
C LEU A 152 7.66 24.52 4.21
N SER A 153 8.86 25.13 4.17
CA SER A 153 10.10 24.36 4.03
C SER A 153 10.34 23.44 5.23
N MET A 154 10.03 23.90 6.43
CA MET A 154 10.14 23.10 7.64
C MET A 154 9.12 21.95 7.64
N LEU A 155 7.89 22.22 7.23
CA LEU A 155 6.83 21.21 7.07
C LEU A 155 7.21 20.11 6.07
N ILE A 156 7.83 20.48 4.94
CA ILE A 156 8.35 19.52 3.95
C ILE A 156 9.45 18.64 4.56
N LEU A 157 10.33 19.21 5.37
CA LEU A 157 11.47 18.49 5.96
C LEU A 157 11.07 17.61 7.16
N THR A 158 10.34 18.18 8.12
CA THR A 158 10.05 17.54 9.41
C THR A 158 8.66 16.95 9.50
N GLY A 159 7.76 17.31 8.59
CA GLY A 159 6.36 16.91 8.62
C GLY A 159 5.44 17.95 9.26
N PHE A 160 4.16 17.61 9.31
CA PHE A 160 3.13 18.43 9.94
C PHE A 160 3.08 18.15 11.44
N HIS A 161 2.92 19.20 12.24
CA HIS A 161 2.71 19.12 13.68
C HIS A 161 1.64 20.12 14.07
N SER A 162 0.56 19.61 14.67
CA SER A 162 -0.57 20.42 15.15
C SER A 162 -0.43 20.75 16.63
N ALA A 163 -0.92 21.93 17.00
CA ALA A 163 -1.09 22.30 18.41
C ALA A 163 -2.36 21.67 19.03
N ASP A 164 -3.35 21.31 18.22
CA ASP A 164 -4.57 20.65 18.67
C ASP A 164 -4.31 19.14 18.80
N SER A 165 -4.52 18.59 20.00
CA SER A 165 -4.27 17.18 20.29
C SER A 165 -5.12 16.22 19.46
N ALA A 166 -6.33 16.60 19.07
CA ALA A 166 -7.21 15.78 18.23
C ALA A 166 -6.68 15.70 16.81
N VAL A 167 -6.25 16.84 16.23
CA VAL A 167 -5.64 16.90 14.89
C VAL A 167 -4.25 16.27 14.91
N ALA A 168 -3.44 16.52 15.94
CA ALA A 168 -2.11 15.93 16.11
C ALA A 168 -2.16 14.39 16.10
N SER A 169 -3.10 13.80 16.83
CA SER A 169 -3.26 12.33 16.85
C SER A 169 -3.60 11.72 15.50
N MET A 170 -4.15 12.52 14.56
CA MET A 170 -4.59 12.08 13.23
C MET A 170 -3.59 12.43 12.12
N LEU A 171 -2.91 13.58 12.21
CA LEU A 171 -2.15 14.14 11.10
C LEU A 171 -0.66 14.37 11.40
N ASP A 172 -0.22 14.34 12.67
CA ASP A 172 1.18 14.57 13.00
C ASP A 172 2.10 13.55 12.35
N GLY A 173 3.16 14.07 11.74
CA GLY A 173 4.19 13.25 11.10
C GLY A 173 4.41 13.60 9.63
N GLY A 174 4.93 12.64 8.89
CA GLY A 174 5.32 12.85 7.48
C GLY A 174 6.68 13.54 7.37
N GLY A 175 6.85 14.33 6.30
CA GLY A 175 8.11 14.99 5.97
C GLY A 175 9.19 14.03 5.43
N ILE A 176 10.23 14.63 4.83
CA ILE A 176 11.35 13.87 4.26
C ILE A 176 12.11 13.10 5.35
N SER A 177 12.21 13.67 6.56
CA SER A 177 12.91 13.05 7.69
C SER A 177 12.32 11.69 8.09
N SER A 178 11.00 11.53 8.02
CA SER A 178 10.34 10.25 8.30
C SER A 178 10.68 9.17 7.28
N MET A 179 11.01 9.56 6.04
CA MET A 179 11.35 8.65 4.95
C MET A 179 12.82 8.18 4.98
N VAL A 180 13.70 8.84 5.72
CA VAL A 180 15.13 8.47 5.81
C VAL A 180 15.30 7.04 6.34
N LYS A 181 14.57 6.69 7.39
CA LYS A 181 14.59 5.33 7.95
C LYS A 181 14.11 4.28 6.95
N VAL A 182 13.02 4.59 6.25
CA VAL A 182 12.46 3.70 5.20
C VAL A 182 13.44 3.58 4.04
N GLY A 183 14.01 4.69 3.58
CA GLY A 183 15.05 4.71 2.54
C GLY A 183 16.27 3.87 2.90
N ALA A 184 16.77 3.97 4.13
CA ALA A 184 17.87 3.15 4.62
C ALA A 184 17.53 1.65 4.60
N ILE A 185 16.33 1.27 5.04
CA ILE A 185 15.87 -0.12 4.98
C ILE A 185 15.83 -0.62 3.53
N VAL A 186 15.30 0.18 2.60
CA VAL A 186 15.24 -0.17 1.17
C VAL A 186 16.65 -0.34 0.58
N CYS A 187 17.57 0.57 0.88
CA CYS A 187 18.97 0.47 0.41
C CYS A 187 19.66 -0.80 0.92
N ILE A 188 19.52 -1.10 2.22
CA ILE A 188 20.08 -2.33 2.81
C ILE A 188 19.46 -3.58 2.17
N SER A 189 18.14 -3.61 2.03
CA SER A 189 17.41 -4.73 1.41
C SER A 189 17.85 -4.95 -0.04
N SER A 190 18.05 -3.88 -0.80
CA SER A 190 18.52 -3.97 -2.19
C SER A 190 19.96 -4.50 -2.27
N SER A 191 20.79 -4.19 -1.27
CA SER A 191 22.17 -4.73 -1.19
C SER A 191 22.16 -6.25 -0.98
N TYR A 192 21.26 -6.77 -0.12
CA TYR A 192 21.09 -8.23 0.03
C TYR A 192 20.69 -8.90 -1.28
N SER A 193 19.78 -8.27 -2.04
CA SER A 193 19.35 -8.78 -3.34
C SER A 193 20.53 -8.92 -4.30
N GLY A 194 21.43 -7.92 -4.38
CA GLY A 194 22.64 -7.99 -5.19
C GLY A 194 23.58 -9.12 -4.76
N ILE A 195 23.80 -9.29 -3.45
CA ILE A 195 24.62 -10.37 -2.91
C ILE A 195 24.06 -11.74 -3.32
N PHE A 196 22.75 -11.94 -3.22
CA PHE A 196 22.12 -13.21 -3.57
C PHE A 196 22.25 -13.53 -5.07
N GLN A 197 22.18 -12.54 -5.95
CA GLN A 197 22.40 -12.72 -7.38
C GLN A 197 23.83 -13.11 -7.71
N GLU A 198 24.82 -12.37 -7.19
CA GLU A 198 26.23 -12.58 -7.50
C GLU A 198 26.78 -13.89 -6.90
N THR A 199 26.28 -14.31 -5.75
CA THR A 199 26.76 -15.54 -5.08
C THR A 199 26.13 -16.81 -5.62
N GLY A 200 25.06 -16.73 -6.42
CA GLY A 200 24.34 -17.89 -6.94
C GLY A 200 23.65 -18.76 -5.87
N ILE A 201 23.55 -18.25 -4.63
CA ILE A 201 22.89 -18.99 -3.53
C ILE A 201 21.44 -19.36 -3.88
N LEU A 202 20.78 -18.53 -4.68
CA LEU A 202 19.39 -18.74 -5.07
C LEU A 202 19.22 -19.74 -6.23
N ASP A 203 20.29 -20.14 -6.94
CA ASP A 203 20.19 -20.99 -8.13
C ASP A 203 19.56 -22.37 -7.85
N GLY A 204 19.86 -22.93 -6.70
CA GLY A 204 19.27 -24.22 -6.27
C GLY A 204 17.77 -24.08 -6.00
N ILE A 205 17.38 -23.01 -5.32
CA ILE A 205 15.97 -22.71 -5.01
C ILE A 205 15.21 -22.39 -6.30
N GLN A 206 15.81 -21.60 -7.20
CA GLN A 206 15.21 -21.26 -8.49
C GLN A 206 14.88 -22.52 -9.33
N LYS A 207 15.79 -23.50 -9.37
CA LYS A 207 15.55 -24.79 -10.04
C LYS A 207 14.36 -25.54 -9.43
N MET A 208 14.23 -25.54 -8.11
CA MET A 208 13.08 -26.14 -7.42
C MET A 208 11.77 -25.43 -7.74
N VAL A 209 11.78 -24.10 -7.79
CA VAL A 209 10.60 -23.29 -8.12
C VAL A 209 10.16 -23.54 -9.57
N ILE A 210 11.11 -23.59 -10.52
CA ILE A 210 10.81 -23.91 -11.92
C ILE A 210 10.22 -25.33 -12.03
N ALA A 211 10.83 -26.31 -11.37
CA ALA A 211 10.31 -27.68 -11.37
C ALA A 211 8.91 -27.79 -10.72
N LEU A 212 8.59 -26.92 -9.76
CA LEU A 212 7.25 -26.83 -9.19
C LEU A 212 6.28 -26.21 -10.21
N ALA A 213 6.69 -25.14 -10.92
CA ALA A 213 5.87 -24.50 -11.93
C ALA A 213 5.54 -25.43 -13.10
N ASP A 214 6.52 -26.24 -13.55
CA ASP A 214 6.34 -27.22 -14.63
C ASP A 214 5.37 -28.35 -14.23
N LYS A 215 5.35 -28.73 -12.96
CA LYS A 215 4.46 -29.79 -12.44
C LYS A 215 3.08 -29.31 -12.04
N THR A 216 2.92 -28.01 -11.83
CA THR A 216 1.69 -27.42 -11.31
C THR A 216 1.29 -26.22 -12.18
N LYS A 217 0.74 -25.20 -11.56
CA LYS A 217 0.43 -23.94 -12.22
C LYS A 217 1.55 -22.92 -11.95
N PRO A 218 1.98 -22.11 -12.93
CA PRO A 218 2.99 -21.06 -12.71
C PRO A 218 2.65 -20.14 -11.54
N TYR A 219 1.38 -19.75 -11.43
CA TYR A 219 0.93 -18.90 -10.33
C TYR A 219 1.09 -19.56 -8.95
N LEU A 220 0.84 -20.88 -8.83
CA LEU A 220 1.03 -21.59 -7.56
C LEU A 220 2.50 -21.57 -7.13
N ALA A 221 3.42 -21.73 -8.08
CA ALA A 221 4.86 -21.66 -7.77
C ALA A 221 5.24 -20.25 -7.29
N VAL A 222 4.74 -19.20 -7.95
CA VAL A 222 4.95 -17.81 -7.54
C VAL A 222 4.34 -17.55 -6.16
N PHE A 223 3.12 -18.03 -5.90
CA PHE A 223 2.44 -17.87 -4.61
C PHE A 223 3.20 -18.54 -3.46
N VAL A 224 3.61 -19.79 -3.62
CA VAL A 224 4.39 -20.50 -2.59
C VAL A 224 5.73 -19.80 -2.34
N THR A 225 6.40 -19.36 -3.41
CA THR A 225 7.66 -18.61 -3.30
C THR A 225 7.42 -17.28 -2.59
N ALA A 226 6.34 -16.56 -2.89
CA ALA A 226 6.00 -15.30 -2.25
C ALA A 226 5.74 -15.46 -0.73
N VAL A 227 5.11 -16.56 -0.31
CA VAL A 227 4.97 -16.87 1.12
C VAL A 227 6.33 -17.09 1.78
N LEU A 228 7.19 -17.90 1.17
CA LEU A 228 8.52 -18.19 1.71
C LEU A 228 9.41 -16.94 1.77
N THR A 229 9.45 -16.16 0.69
CA THR A 229 10.22 -14.91 0.63
C THR A 229 9.66 -13.87 1.59
N GLY A 230 8.33 -13.78 1.75
CA GLY A 230 7.67 -12.88 2.70
C GLY A 230 8.08 -13.18 4.15
N VAL A 231 8.13 -14.46 4.53
CA VAL A 231 8.58 -14.92 5.85
C VAL A 231 10.04 -14.51 6.13
N VAL A 232 10.91 -14.60 5.12
CA VAL A 232 12.35 -14.31 5.26
C VAL A 232 12.64 -12.82 5.14
N ALA A 233 11.97 -12.14 4.23
CA ALA A 233 12.27 -10.75 3.88
C ALA A 233 11.88 -9.72 4.94
N CYS A 234 10.88 -9.99 5.77
CA CYS A 234 10.35 -9.09 6.80
C CYS A 234 9.86 -7.72 6.27
N ASN A 235 9.87 -7.50 4.96
CA ASN A 235 9.36 -6.31 4.29
C ASN A 235 8.89 -6.63 2.87
N GLN A 236 7.97 -5.79 2.35
CA GLN A 236 7.35 -5.99 1.04
C GLN A 236 8.35 -5.87 -0.12
N THR A 237 9.23 -4.86 -0.09
CA THR A 237 10.17 -4.58 -1.18
C THR A 237 11.09 -5.76 -1.45
N LEU A 238 11.72 -6.29 -0.39
CA LEU A 238 12.62 -7.44 -0.52
C LEU A 238 11.85 -8.71 -0.91
N SER A 239 10.65 -8.90 -0.38
CA SER A 239 9.79 -10.03 -0.76
C SER A 239 9.48 -10.03 -2.25
N ILE A 240 9.11 -8.88 -2.82
CA ILE A 240 8.86 -8.72 -4.26
C ILE A 240 10.12 -9.04 -5.06
N ILE A 241 11.27 -8.45 -4.69
CA ILE A 241 12.54 -8.64 -5.42
C ILE A 241 12.98 -10.10 -5.39
N LEU A 242 12.95 -10.76 -4.22
CA LEU A 242 13.34 -12.17 -4.11
C LEU A 242 12.37 -13.09 -4.88
N THR A 243 11.07 -12.79 -4.83
CA THR A 243 10.07 -13.57 -5.59
C THR A 243 10.30 -13.41 -7.10
N ASP A 244 10.59 -12.21 -7.57
CA ASP A 244 10.94 -11.96 -8.98
C ASP A 244 12.18 -12.75 -9.37
N GLN A 245 13.27 -12.66 -8.60
CA GLN A 245 14.51 -13.39 -8.89
C GLN A 245 14.33 -14.91 -8.98
N LEU A 246 13.50 -15.47 -8.09
CA LEU A 246 13.26 -16.91 -8.05
C LEU A 246 12.28 -17.39 -9.13
N CYS A 247 11.31 -16.54 -9.50
CA CYS A 247 10.18 -16.94 -10.34
C CYS A 247 10.21 -16.35 -11.76
N SER A 248 11.17 -15.47 -12.12
CA SER A 248 11.20 -14.76 -13.41
C SER A 248 11.17 -15.68 -14.65
N ARG A 249 11.52 -16.94 -14.49
CA ARG A 249 11.52 -17.95 -15.56
C ARG A 249 10.30 -18.86 -15.56
N THR A 250 9.35 -18.69 -14.64
CA THR A 250 8.17 -19.55 -14.52
C THR A 250 7.04 -19.16 -15.48
N GLU A 251 7.03 -17.94 -15.98
CA GLU A 251 6.05 -17.42 -16.93
C GLU A 251 6.75 -16.58 -17.99
N ALA A 252 6.47 -16.89 -19.24
CA ALA A 252 7.09 -16.20 -20.38
C ALA A 252 6.44 -14.84 -20.67
N ASP A 253 5.15 -14.70 -20.37
CA ASP A 253 4.41 -13.45 -20.51
C ASP A 253 4.70 -12.53 -19.34
N LYS A 254 5.49 -11.49 -19.58
CA LYS A 254 5.89 -10.52 -18.56
C LYS A 254 4.73 -9.79 -17.90
N GLU A 255 3.63 -9.54 -18.61
CA GLU A 255 2.45 -8.87 -18.04
C GLU A 255 1.68 -9.79 -17.10
N LYS A 256 1.58 -11.09 -17.46
CA LYS A 256 1.01 -12.10 -16.58
C LYS A 256 1.89 -12.28 -15.34
N PHE A 257 3.21 -12.35 -15.53
CA PHE A 257 4.15 -12.49 -14.43
C PHE A 257 4.10 -11.28 -13.47
N ALA A 258 4.06 -10.06 -14.01
CA ALA A 258 3.85 -8.85 -13.20
C ALA A 258 2.56 -8.96 -12.36
N ASN A 259 1.46 -9.42 -12.97
CA ASN A 259 0.20 -9.61 -12.25
C ASN A 259 0.30 -10.73 -11.19
N TYR A 260 1.11 -11.77 -11.43
CA TYR A 260 1.35 -12.81 -10.42
C TYR A 260 2.09 -12.27 -9.19
N LEU A 261 3.11 -11.42 -9.38
CA LEU A 261 3.82 -10.75 -8.30
C LEU A 261 2.90 -9.83 -7.49
N GLU A 262 2.07 -9.05 -8.18
CA GLU A 262 1.12 -8.12 -7.55
C GLU A 262 0.01 -8.84 -6.77
N ASP A 263 -0.46 -9.97 -7.29
CA ASP A 263 -1.54 -10.75 -6.66
C ASP A 263 -1.01 -11.73 -5.61
N SER A 264 0.32 -11.82 -5.41
CA SER A 264 0.96 -12.68 -4.41
C SER A 264 1.92 -11.91 -3.50
N ALA A 265 3.15 -11.63 -3.92
CA ALA A 265 4.20 -11.06 -3.06
C ALA A 265 3.80 -9.71 -2.43
N VAL A 266 3.09 -8.85 -3.18
CA VAL A 266 2.64 -7.55 -2.69
C VAL A 266 1.61 -7.68 -1.56
N VAL A 267 0.67 -8.62 -1.67
CA VAL A 267 -0.45 -8.77 -0.72
C VAL A 267 -0.17 -9.77 0.40
N ILE A 268 0.80 -10.68 0.22
CA ILE A 268 1.20 -11.64 1.25
C ILE A 268 2.13 -10.99 2.28
N ALA A 269 3.04 -10.12 1.84
CA ALA A 269 4.00 -9.48 2.75
C ALA A 269 3.36 -8.83 4.00
N PRO A 270 2.23 -8.11 3.91
CA PRO A 270 1.56 -7.55 5.10
C PRO A 270 0.84 -8.58 5.97
N LEU A 271 0.61 -9.79 5.50
CA LEU A 271 0.01 -10.87 6.28
C LEU A 271 1.02 -11.56 7.21
N ILE A 272 2.31 -11.36 7.00
CA ILE A 272 3.36 -11.92 7.84
C ILE A 272 3.46 -11.09 9.13
N PRO A 273 3.26 -11.67 10.33
CA PRO A 273 3.14 -10.92 11.58
C PRO A 273 4.35 -10.03 11.93
N TRP A 274 5.56 -10.46 11.59
CA TRP A 274 6.79 -9.70 11.83
C TRP A 274 7.21 -8.81 10.66
N SER A 275 6.40 -8.74 9.61
CA SER A 275 6.67 -7.87 8.46
C SER A 275 6.30 -6.43 8.79
N ILE A 276 7.23 -5.50 8.53
CA ILE A 276 6.96 -4.07 8.66
C ILE A 276 5.83 -3.59 7.73
N ALA A 277 5.54 -4.36 6.69
CA ALA A 277 4.46 -4.06 5.76
C ALA A 277 3.08 -4.08 6.43
N GLY A 278 2.83 -5.02 7.35
CA GLY A 278 1.61 -5.07 8.17
C GLY A 278 1.72 -4.27 9.47
N ALA A 279 2.83 -4.45 10.19
CA ALA A 279 3.01 -3.88 11.51
C ALA A 279 2.98 -2.34 11.53
N VAL A 280 3.63 -1.67 10.56
CA VAL A 280 3.69 -0.19 10.53
C VAL A 280 2.32 0.45 10.26
N PRO A 281 1.54 0.04 9.25
CA PRO A 281 0.19 0.57 9.05
C PRO A 281 -0.74 0.31 10.25
N LEU A 282 -0.69 -0.89 10.85
CA LEU A 282 -1.53 -1.21 12.00
C LEU A 282 -1.15 -0.40 13.24
N ALA A 283 0.15 -0.22 13.51
CA ALA A 283 0.62 0.63 14.59
C ALA A 283 0.21 2.10 14.39
N ALA A 284 0.28 2.60 13.15
CA ALA A 284 -0.12 3.98 12.82
C ALA A 284 -1.60 4.25 13.11
N VAL A 285 -2.48 3.24 12.94
CA VAL A 285 -3.92 3.37 13.21
C VAL A 285 -4.32 2.88 14.61
N GLY A 286 -3.36 2.56 15.47
CA GLY A 286 -3.62 2.06 16.82
C GLY A 286 -4.32 0.70 16.87
N ALA A 287 -4.22 -0.10 15.80
CA ALA A 287 -4.84 -1.41 15.72
C ALA A 287 -3.88 -2.54 16.13
N PRO A 288 -4.37 -3.60 16.80
CA PRO A 288 -3.54 -4.71 17.21
C PRO A 288 -3.09 -5.55 15.99
N GLU A 289 -1.97 -6.27 16.13
CA GLU A 289 -1.44 -7.16 15.08
C GLU A 289 -2.43 -8.26 14.66
N SER A 290 -3.31 -8.70 15.56
CA SER A 290 -4.40 -9.63 15.26
C SER A 290 -5.36 -9.13 14.16
N SER A 291 -5.33 -7.85 13.84
CA SER A 291 -6.08 -7.25 12.72
C SER A 291 -5.75 -7.88 11.38
N VAL A 292 -4.54 -8.42 11.22
CA VAL A 292 -4.12 -9.15 10.02
C VAL A 292 -5.11 -10.28 9.69
N LEU A 293 -5.64 -10.99 10.69
CA LEU A 293 -6.60 -12.07 10.48
C LEU A 293 -7.91 -11.61 9.83
N PHE A 294 -8.25 -10.34 9.96
CA PHE A 294 -9.46 -9.75 9.37
C PHE A 294 -9.17 -8.92 8.10
N ALA A 295 -7.95 -8.95 7.59
CA ALA A 295 -7.56 -8.32 6.33
C ALA A 295 -8.00 -9.18 5.13
N LEU A 296 -9.32 -9.34 4.97
CA LEU A 296 -9.93 -10.34 4.09
C LEU A 296 -9.52 -10.23 2.63
N PHE A 297 -9.35 -9.02 2.10
CA PHE A 297 -8.92 -8.82 0.72
C PHE A 297 -7.57 -9.48 0.43
N LEU A 298 -6.64 -9.43 1.39
CA LEU A 298 -5.29 -9.96 1.23
C LEU A 298 -5.25 -11.49 1.19
N TYR A 299 -6.26 -12.16 1.75
CA TYR A 299 -6.45 -13.60 1.63
C TYR A 299 -7.25 -13.98 0.40
N LEU A 300 -8.37 -13.28 0.16
CA LEU A 300 -9.28 -13.61 -0.91
C LEU A 300 -8.68 -13.44 -2.29
N LEU A 301 -7.83 -12.43 -2.49
CA LEU A 301 -7.21 -12.18 -3.79
C LEU A 301 -6.29 -13.32 -4.25
N PRO A 302 -5.25 -13.74 -3.51
CA PRO A 302 -4.39 -14.82 -3.96
C PRO A 302 -5.13 -16.16 -4.02
N LEU A 303 -6.10 -16.43 -3.14
CA LEU A 303 -6.92 -17.63 -3.20
C LEU A 303 -7.81 -17.66 -4.45
N TRP A 304 -8.41 -16.54 -4.80
CA TRP A 304 -9.19 -16.40 -6.03
C TRP A 304 -8.37 -16.68 -7.28
N ASP A 305 -7.16 -16.15 -7.31
CA ASP A 305 -6.24 -16.34 -8.43
C ASP A 305 -5.74 -17.79 -8.53
N LEU A 306 -5.53 -18.47 -7.42
CA LEU A 306 -5.23 -19.92 -7.42
C LEU A 306 -6.35 -20.76 -8.07
N LEU A 307 -7.61 -20.29 -7.99
CA LEU A 307 -8.73 -20.97 -8.59
C LEU A 307 -8.84 -20.69 -10.10
N ILE A 308 -8.58 -19.45 -10.52
CA ILE A 308 -8.87 -19.00 -11.89
C ILE A 308 -7.65 -19.07 -12.81
N LYS A 309 -6.47 -18.69 -12.35
CA LYS A 309 -5.26 -18.71 -13.18
C LYS A 309 -4.82 -20.15 -13.43
N LYS A 310 -4.80 -20.48 -14.72
CA LYS A 310 -4.35 -21.79 -15.21
C LYS A 310 -2.86 -21.79 -15.42
#